data_23ad9857cdead0fbe628ae0ef799e4ee
#
_entry.id   23ad9857cdead0fbe628ae0ef799e4ee
#
_cell.length_a   1.000
_cell.length_b   1.000
_cell.length_c   1.000
_cell.angle_alpha   90.00
_cell.angle_beta   90.00
_cell.angle_gamma   90.00
#
_symmetry.space_group_name_H-M   'P 1'
#
loop_
_entity.id
_entity.type
_entity.pdbx_description
1 polymer ?
#
loop_
_entity_poly.entity_id
_entity_poly.type
_entity_poly.pdbx_seq_one_letter_code
_entity_poly.pdbx_strand_id
1 'polypeptide(L)'
;MYASHGFLRSDIGDVDVVYHDGIYHLFHLVLPNHDFIAHAVSTDGMTWRRVKNALFVGEPGEWDDDMLWTMHVTPDPDRQGEGRMFYTGLARAEYGRVQRVGLARSKDLYTWERCNHGNYPLQVPGPLYESTVDEGRKWVSFRDPFFYVDEDTGERLLLASARVKEGPVIRRGCVGLARETKPDKFTFEPPLYRPGLYDDVEVPNLFRLDGRYYLMGSIREDTKIHYWYAETIEGPYQNFFDNVILPTGNYAGRICRTNDRLLLFNFFSKTEYVYGREVVKKLLPPPKELVTDSAGRLKLKSNSDFNDLVTHRQVVTASYQCKALYSNTHASAIDRPDGLHLSCKSGYEAFMLPGKHEDFRLKAQLMLEGLGKTGLVLRMNDEGDGYYLSLDLVNGIAQMRAWGANPTPEFEHAFRYEPLQEAHFRGSD
;
A
#
# COMPACT_ATOMS: atom_id res chain seq x y z
N MET A 1 12.13 5.07 -7.11
CA MET A 1 10.74 5.33 -6.67
C MET A 1 10.07 6.26 -7.68
N TYR A 2 8.87 5.96 -8.08
CA TYR A 2 8.13 6.80 -9.01
C TYR A 2 7.38 7.90 -8.26
N ALA A 3 7.46 9.11 -8.80
CA ALA A 3 6.66 10.25 -8.38
C ALA A 3 6.06 10.91 -9.62
N SER A 4 4.87 11.47 -9.52
CA SER A 4 4.26 12.18 -10.63
C SER A 4 5.05 13.46 -10.91
N HIS A 5 5.76 13.52 -12.03
CA HIS A 5 6.44 14.73 -12.48
C HIS A 5 5.52 15.52 -13.41
N GLY A 6 5.28 16.77 -13.14
CA GLY A 6 4.49 17.61 -14.03
C GLY A 6 4.37 19.05 -13.60
N PHE A 7 4.09 19.31 -12.36
CA PHE A 7 4.07 20.65 -11.77
C PHE A 7 4.64 20.61 -10.37
N LEU A 8 5.17 21.74 -9.90
CA LEU A 8 5.85 21.93 -8.62
C LEU A 8 5.07 21.46 -7.36
N ARG A 9 3.84 20.97 -7.50
CA ARG A 9 2.95 20.55 -6.41
C ARG A 9 2.09 19.33 -6.72
N SER A 10 2.44 18.53 -7.72
CA SER A 10 1.68 17.32 -8.02
C SER A 10 2.28 16.11 -7.32
N ASP A 11 1.45 15.40 -6.55
CA ASP A 11 1.77 14.15 -5.92
C ASP A 11 0.99 12.99 -6.54
N ILE A 12 1.51 11.79 -6.39
CA ILE A 12 0.76 10.58 -6.70
C ILE A 12 -0.30 10.37 -5.60
N GLY A 13 -1.52 10.06 -6.01
CA GLY A 13 -2.59 9.60 -5.10
C GLY A 13 -2.74 8.08 -5.14
N ASP A 14 -3.96 7.61 -4.92
CA ASP A 14 -4.29 6.20 -4.98
C ASP A 14 -3.88 5.59 -6.32
N VAL A 15 -3.39 4.38 -6.25
CA VAL A 15 -2.82 3.65 -7.39
C VAL A 15 -3.65 2.40 -7.68
N ASP A 16 -3.63 1.98 -8.93
CA ASP A 16 -4.04 0.65 -9.35
C ASP A 16 -3.09 0.15 -10.44
N VAL A 17 -2.76 -1.13 -10.41
CA VAL A 17 -1.81 -1.71 -11.35
C VAL A 17 -2.37 -2.99 -11.94
N VAL A 18 -2.40 -3.06 -13.26
CA VAL A 18 -2.72 -4.28 -13.97
C VAL A 18 -1.52 -4.75 -14.80
N TYR A 19 -1.26 -6.06 -14.78
CA TYR A 19 -0.23 -6.68 -15.60
C TYR A 19 -0.88 -7.33 -16.82
N HIS A 20 -0.45 -6.91 -18.00
CA HIS A 20 -1.00 -7.38 -19.27
C HIS A 20 0.10 -7.48 -20.31
N ASP A 21 0.22 -8.63 -20.99
CA ASP A 21 1.18 -8.90 -22.05
C ASP A 21 2.63 -8.49 -21.73
N GLY A 22 3.10 -8.79 -20.52
CA GLY A 22 4.47 -8.49 -20.09
C GLY A 22 4.69 -7.04 -19.65
N ILE A 23 3.63 -6.22 -19.60
CA ILE A 23 3.68 -4.81 -19.23
C ILE A 23 2.84 -4.56 -18.00
N TYR A 24 3.39 -3.84 -17.04
CA TYR A 24 2.65 -3.26 -15.93
C TYR A 24 2.07 -1.91 -16.37
N HIS A 25 0.77 -1.75 -16.20
CA HIS A 25 0.04 -0.50 -16.42
C HIS A 25 -0.36 0.07 -15.05
N LEU A 26 0.23 1.19 -14.68
CA LEU A 26 -0.07 1.94 -13.47
C LEU A 26 -1.07 3.04 -13.78
N PHE A 27 -2.21 2.99 -13.12
CA PHE A 27 -3.19 4.08 -13.08
C PHE A 27 -3.12 4.75 -11.72
N HIS A 28 -3.14 6.07 -11.67
CA HIS A 28 -3.05 6.77 -10.39
C HIS A 28 -3.69 8.15 -10.42
N LEU A 29 -4.11 8.59 -9.25
CA LEU A 29 -4.57 9.96 -9.06
C LEU A 29 -3.38 10.92 -9.09
N VAL A 30 -3.67 12.18 -9.42
CA VAL A 30 -2.70 13.29 -9.35
C VAL A 30 -3.24 14.34 -8.41
N LEU A 31 -2.59 14.49 -7.27
CA LEU A 31 -2.97 15.43 -6.23
C LEU A 31 -2.37 16.83 -6.49
N PRO A 32 -3.04 17.91 -6.07
CA PRO A 32 -4.28 17.95 -5.31
C PRO A 32 -5.56 18.01 -6.15
N ASN A 33 -5.47 18.17 -7.47
CA ASN A 33 -6.62 18.60 -8.28
C ASN A 33 -7.61 17.48 -8.60
N HIS A 34 -7.14 16.25 -8.78
CA HIS A 34 -7.97 15.10 -9.19
C HIS A 34 -8.67 15.27 -10.55
N ASP A 35 -8.10 16.08 -11.46
CA ASP A 35 -8.71 16.40 -12.77
C ASP A 35 -8.67 15.24 -13.76
N PHE A 36 -7.81 14.25 -13.51
CA PHE A 36 -7.62 13.10 -14.39
C PHE A 36 -7.01 11.89 -13.68
N ILE A 37 -7.21 10.72 -14.25
CA ILE A 37 -6.49 9.50 -13.94
C ILE A 37 -5.27 9.44 -14.85
N ALA A 38 -4.12 9.44 -14.22
CA ALA A 38 -2.84 9.35 -14.89
C ALA A 38 -2.52 7.89 -15.26
N HIS A 39 -1.70 7.71 -16.29
CA HIS A 39 -1.25 6.40 -16.73
C HIS A 39 0.27 6.39 -16.95
N ALA A 40 0.92 5.35 -16.44
CA ALA A 40 2.32 5.05 -16.70
C ALA A 40 2.51 3.56 -16.95
N VAL A 41 3.57 3.19 -17.65
CA VAL A 41 3.87 1.79 -17.99
C VAL A 41 5.27 1.42 -17.57
N SER A 42 5.46 0.12 -17.28
CA SER A 42 6.73 -0.46 -16.86
C SER A 42 6.85 -1.90 -17.33
N THR A 43 8.06 -2.36 -17.60
CA THR A 43 8.37 -3.77 -17.86
C THR A 43 8.87 -4.51 -16.62
N ASP A 44 9.27 -3.77 -15.59
CA ASP A 44 9.87 -4.31 -14.37
C ASP A 44 9.06 -3.99 -13.09
N GLY A 45 7.97 -3.19 -13.21
CA GLY A 45 7.16 -2.74 -12.08
C GLY A 45 7.85 -1.71 -11.18
N MET A 46 9.01 -1.21 -11.54
CA MET A 46 9.85 -0.30 -10.75
C MET A 46 10.21 0.98 -11.49
N THR A 47 10.57 0.86 -12.77
CA THR A 47 10.92 1.97 -13.65
C THR A 47 9.73 2.30 -14.53
N TRP A 48 9.15 3.46 -14.29
CA TRP A 48 7.88 3.85 -14.92
C TRP A 48 8.06 4.96 -15.94
N ARG A 49 7.43 4.79 -17.09
CA ARG A 49 7.36 5.80 -18.13
C ARG A 49 5.92 6.31 -18.25
N ARG A 50 5.74 7.61 -18.04
CA ARG A 50 4.45 8.27 -18.21
C ARG A 50 3.98 8.17 -19.66
N VAL A 51 2.67 7.89 -19.84
CA VAL A 51 2.00 7.88 -21.13
C VAL A 51 0.79 8.83 -21.11
N LYS A 52 -0.07 8.78 -22.12
CA LYS A 52 -1.29 9.57 -22.18
C LYS A 52 -2.18 9.29 -20.94
N ASN A 53 -2.79 10.33 -20.38
CA ASN A 53 -3.74 10.14 -19.29
C ASN A 53 -4.90 9.25 -19.73
N ALA A 54 -5.36 8.39 -18.81
CA ALA A 54 -6.40 7.43 -19.10
C ALA A 54 -7.78 8.10 -19.20
N LEU A 55 -8.12 8.93 -18.23
CA LEU A 55 -9.44 9.54 -18.13
C LEU A 55 -9.30 10.96 -17.57
N PHE A 56 -10.06 11.92 -18.09
CA PHE A 56 -10.22 13.25 -17.52
C PHE A 56 -11.59 13.38 -16.84
N VAL A 57 -11.81 14.40 -16.04
CA VAL A 57 -13.16 14.74 -15.54
C VAL A 57 -14.15 14.87 -16.70
N GLY A 58 -15.44 14.66 -16.43
CA GLY A 58 -16.50 14.77 -17.43
C GLY A 58 -16.71 16.18 -17.93
N GLU A 59 -17.54 16.32 -18.97
CA GLU A 59 -17.93 17.61 -19.47
C GLU A 59 -18.79 18.37 -18.43
N PRO A 60 -18.76 19.70 -18.43
CA PRO A 60 -19.53 20.49 -17.47
C PRO A 60 -21.00 20.09 -17.41
N GLY A 61 -21.47 19.72 -16.24
CA GLY A 61 -22.83 19.25 -15.98
C GLY A 61 -22.98 17.73 -15.95
N GLU A 62 -21.92 16.97 -16.23
CA GLU A 62 -21.90 15.53 -16.02
C GLU A 62 -21.72 15.19 -14.54
N TRP A 63 -21.99 13.94 -14.18
CA TRP A 63 -21.97 13.46 -12.80
C TRP A 63 -20.55 13.33 -12.21
N ASP A 64 -19.51 13.39 -13.04
CA ASP A 64 -18.09 13.31 -12.70
C ASP A 64 -17.29 14.50 -13.22
N ASP A 65 -17.91 15.68 -13.32
CA ASP A 65 -17.32 16.91 -13.86
C ASP A 65 -16.46 17.69 -12.85
N ASP A 66 -16.39 17.26 -11.59
CA ASP A 66 -15.60 17.93 -10.56
C ASP A 66 -14.27 17.23 -10.29
N MET A 67 -14.31 15.96 -9.86
CA MET A 67 -13.12 15.20 -9.49
C MET A 67 -13.26 13.72 -9.87
N LEU A 68 -12.14 13.10 -10.21
CA LEU A 68 -11.99 11.65 -10.31
C LEU A 68 -11.15 11.15 -9.14
N TRP A 69 -11.66 10.13 -8.46
CA TRP A 69 -10.99 9.50 -7.34
C TRP A 69 -10.63 8.05 -7.67
N THR A 70 -10.28 7.26 -6.67
CA THR A 70 -9.75 5.90 -6.78
C THR A 70 -10.44 5.07 -7.86
N MET A 71 -9.63 4.36 -8.62
CA MET A 71 -10.05 3.49 -9.71
C MET A 71 -9.62 2.05 -9.45
N HIS A 72 -10.19 1.14 -10.23
CA HIS A 72 -9.74 -0.24 -10.36
C HIS A 72 -9.83 -0.68 -11.82
N VAL A 73 -8.74 -1.18 -12.34
CA VAL A 73 -8.62 -1.68 -13.72
C VAL A 73 -8.51 -3.21 -13.71
N THR A 74 -9.34 -3.85 -14.50
CA THR A 74 -9.40 -5.31 -14.60
C THR A 74 -9.70 -5.74 -16.04
N PRO A 75 -9.29 -6.94 -16.47
CA PRO A 75 -9.78 -7.53 -17.72
C PRO A 75 -11.30 -7.56 -17.76
N ASP A 76 -11.90 -7.32 -18.93
CA ASP A 76 -13.32 -7.47 -19.11
C ASP A 76 -13.67 -8.98 -19.26
N PRO A 77 -14.42 -9.58 -18.33
CA PRO A 77 -14.73 -11.02 -18.38
C PRO A 77 -15.63 -11.42 -19.55
N ASP A 78 -16.32 -10.47 -20.18
CA ASP A 78 -17.25 -10.71 -21.28
C ASP A 78 -16.68 -10.30 -22.64
N ARG A 79 -15.55 -9.54 -22.67
CA ARG A 79 -14.94 -9.01 -23.88
C ARG A 79 -13.44 -9.29 -23.88
N GLN A 80 -13.08 -10.39 -24.52
CA GLN A 80 -11.69 -10.83 -24.57
C GLN A 80 -10.76 -9.73 -25.11
N GLY A 81 -9.69 -9.44 -24.41
CA GLY A 81 -8.69 -8.44 -24.76
C GLY A 81 -9.07 -6.99 -24.42
N GLU A 82 -10.28 -6.75 -23.90
CA GLU A 82 -10.68 -5.42 -23.40
C GLU A 82 -10.45 -5.29 -21.89
N GLY A 83 -10.30 -4.04 -21.43
CA GLY A 83 -10.20 -3.68 -20.02
C GLY A 83 -11.43 -2.91 -19.54
N ARG A 84 -11.79 -3.10 -18.27
CA ARG A 84 -12.74 -2.29 -17.52
C ARG A 84 -11.99 -1.43 -16.51
N MET A 85 -12.38 -0.17 -16.38
CA MET A 85 -11.96 0.71 -15.30
C MET A 85 -13.19 1.16 -14.55
N PHE A 86 -13.39 0.64 -13.36
CA PHE A 86 -14.33 1.21 -12.41
C PHE A 86 -13.64 2.39 -11.71
N TYR A 87 -14.29 3.52 -11.60
CA TYR A 87 -13.70 4.72 -10.99
C TYR A 87 -14.73 5.49 -10.17
N THR A 88 -14.25 6.25 -9.21
CA THR A 88 -15.09 7.15 -8.42
C THR A 88 -15.13 8.52 -9.08
N GLY A 89 -16.34 9.06 -9.27
CA GLY A 89 -16.57 10.41 -9.80
C GLY A 89 -17.41 11.25 -8.85
N LEU A 90 -17.22 12.57 -8.92
CA LEU A 90 -17.90 13.58 -8.13
C LEU A 90 -18.35 14.74 -9.03
N ALA A 91 -19.53 15.30 -8.73
CA ALA A 91 -20.12 16.40 -9.51
C ALA A 91 -19.97 17.75 -8.81
N ARG A 92 -19.70 18.80 -9.59
CA ARG A 92 -19.66 20.20 -9.13
C ARG A 92 -21.01 20.66 -8.62
N ALA A 93 -22.08 20.26 -9.27
CA ALA A 93 -23.45 20.59 -8.85
C ALA A 93 -23.77 20.13 -7.42
N GLU A 94 -23.06 19.12 -6.91
CA GLU A 94 -23.20 18.58 -5.57
C GLU A 94 -22.04 19.00 -4.64
N TYR A 95 -21.20 19.93 -5.08
CA TYR A 95 -20.01 20.41 -4.35
C TYR A 95 -19.04 19.28 -3.99
N GLY A 96 -18.89 18.25 -4.83
CA GLY A 96 -18.07 17.10 -4.58
C GLY A 96 -18.48 16.25 -3.36
N ARG A 97 -19.75 16.29 -2.96
CA ARG A 97 -20.20 15.61 -1.72
C ARG A 97 -20.75 14.22 -1.94
N VAL A 98 -21.11 13.85 -3.15
CA VAL A 98 -21.68 12.53 -3.45
C VAL A 98 -20.73 11.75 -4.33
N GLN A 99 -20.19 10.70 -3.77
CA GLN A 99 -19.29 9.79 -4.46
C GLN A 99 -20.08 8.68 -5.15
N ARG A 100 -19.79 8.43 -6.43
CA ARG A 100 -20.45 7.40 -7.23
C ARG A 100 -19.41 6.62 -8.02
N VAL A 101 -19.75 5.40 -8.34
CA VAL A 101 -18.90 4.52 -9.16
C VAL A 101 -19.40 4.53 -10.61
N GLY A 102 -18.49 4.87 -11.51
CA GLY A 102 -18.66 4.79 -12.95
C GLY A 102 -17.84 3.68 -13.58
N LEU A 103 -18.02 3.49 -14.87
CA LEU A 103 -17.28 2.53 -15.69
C LEU A 103 -16.73 3.21 -16.94
N ALA A 104 -15.49 2.92 -17.28
CA ALA A 104 -14.91 3.15 -18.60
C ALA A 104 -14.34 1.85 -19.18
N ARG A 105 -14.22 1.75 -20.49
CA ARG A 105 -13.67 0.59 -21.19
C ARG A 105 -12.53 1.00 -22.11
N SER A 106 -11.66 0.02 -22.33
CA SER A 106 -10.53 0.17 -23.23
C SER A 106 -10.25 -1.12 -23.99
N LYS A 107 -9.80 -0.99 -25.23
CA LYS A 107 -9.35 -2.11 -26.08
C LYS A 107 -7.84 -2.31 -26.03
N ASP A 108 -7.11 -1.35 -25.45
CA ASP A 108 -5.65 -1.28 -25.51
C ASP A 108 -5.00 -0.87 -24.17
N LEU A 109 -5.79 -0.64 -23.13
CA LEU A 109 -5.44 -0.06 -21.84
C LEU A 109 -4.89 1.39 -21.89
N TYR A 110 -4.78 1.98 -23.08
CA TYR A 110 -4.28 3.35 -23.27
C TYR A 110 -5.39 4.35 -23.57
N THR A 111 -6.42 3.93 -24.30
CA THR A 111 -7.55 4.78 -24.70
C THR A 111 -8.81 4.29 -24.00
N TRP A 112 -9.44 5.17 -23.23
CA TRP A 112 -10.57 4.83 -22.39
C TRP A 112 -11.82 5.60 -22.80
N GLU A 113 -12.95 4.92 -22.86
CA GLU A 113 -14.26 5.46 -23.19
C GLU A 113 -15.22 5.25 -22.02
N ARG A 114 -15.87 6.34 -21.56
CA ARG A 114 -16.91 6.26 -20.52
C ARG A 114 -18.11 5.46 -20.97
N CYS A 115 -18.65 4.68 -20.05
CA CYS A 115 -19.93 4.00 -20.21
C CYS A 115 -21.05 4.87 -19.61
N ASN A 116 -21.44 5.94 -20.30
CA ASN A 116 -22.47 6.88 -19.82
C ASN A 116 -23.90 6.40 -20.10
N HIS A 117 -24.12 5.13 -20.44
CA HIS A 117 -25.40 4.61 -20.81
C HIS A 117 -25.92 3.57 -19.82
N GLY A 118 -27.20 3.64 -19.47
CA GLY A 118 -27.94 2.63 -18.74
C GLY A 118 -27.71 2.66 -17.23
N ASN A 119 -26.76 1.88 -16.71
CA ASN A 119 -26.60 1.64 -15.28
C ASN A 119 -25.55 2.53 -14.58
N TYR A 120 -24.90 3.43 -15.30
CA TYR A 120 -23.83 4.26 -14.74
C TYR A 120 -24.18 5.76 -14.71
N PRO A 121 -23.77 6.47 -13.64
CA PRO A 121 -23.10 5.96 -12.45
C PRO A 121 -24.02 5.02 -11.63
N LEU A 122 -23.42 4.07 -10.92
CA LEU A 122 -24.16 3.18 -10.04
C LEU A 122 -24.89 3.98 -8.94
N GLN A 123 -26.18 3.72 -8.79
CA GLN A 123 -27.00 4.37 -7.77
C GLN A 123 -26.97 3.58 -6.48
N VAL A 124 -26.48 4.19 -5.42
CA VAL A 124 -26.39 3.55 -4.08
C VAL A 124 -27.79 3.32 -3.52
N PRO A 125 -28.13 2.08 -3.13
CA PRO A 125 -29.45 1.80 -2.59
C PRO A 125 -29.59 2.31 -1.15
N GLY A 126 -30.42 3.33 -0.97
CA GLY A 126 -30.69 3.94 0.32
C GLY A 126 -31.10 3.00 1.46
N PRO A 127 -31.76 1.87 1.24
CA PRO A 127 -32.04 0.94 2.34
C PRO A 127 -30.82 0.26 2.95
N LEU A 128 -29.76 0.00 2.16
CA LEU A 128 -28.57 -0.74 2.59
C LEU A 128 -27.44 0.16 3.09
N TYR A 129 -27.25 1.30 2.44
CA TYR A 129 -26.11 2.18 2.67
C TYR A 129 -26.55 3.64 2.86
N GLU A 130 -25.68 4.45 3.50
CA GLU A 130 -25.82 5.91 3.45
C GLU A 130 -25.82 6.36 1.98
N SER A 131 -26.85 7.09 1.57
CA SER A 131 -27.08 7.49 0.17
C SER A 131 -27.37 8.99 0.02
N THR A 132 -27.54 9.69 1.14
CA THR A 132 -27.77 11.14 1.18
C THR A 132 -26.83 11.82 2.19
N VAL A 133 -26.58 13.12 2.00
CA VAL A 133 -25.66 13.90 2.84
C VAL A 133 -26.16 14.17 4.27
N ASP A 134 -27.40 13.80 4.57
CA ASP A 134 -28.03 14.05 5.88
C ASP A 134 -28.05 12.83 6.80
N GLU A 135 -27.58 11.68 6.32
CA GLU A 135 -27.69 10.40 7.04
C GLU A 135 -26.57 10.16 8.07
N GLY A 136 -25.48 10.88 8.02
CA GLY A 136 -24.36 10.69 8.96
C GLY A 136 -23.28 11.72 8.83
N ARG A 137 -22.77 11.95 7.64
CA ARG A 137 -21.74 12.94 7.31
C ARG A 137 -22.27 13.91 6.26
N LYS A 138 -21.51 15.00 6.03
CA LYS A 138 -21.83 15.99 4.98
C LYS A 138 -21.48 15.50 3.56
N TRP A 139 -21.11 14.24 3.40
CA TRP A 139 -20.81 13.59 2.12
C TRP A 139 -21.22 12.13 2.16
N VAL A 140 -21.56 11.59 0.99
CA VAL A 140 -21.89 10.18 0.79
C VAL A 140 -20.64 9.45 0.34
N SER A 141 -20.27 8.38 1.09
CA SER A 141 -19.17 7.49 0.71
C SER A 141 -19.69 6.28 -0.03
N PHE A 142 -19.43 6.24 -1.33
CA PHE A 142 -19.50 5.01 -2.13
C PHE A 142 -18.42 5.12 -3.21
N ARG A 143 -17.22 4.67 -2.88
CA ARG A 143 -15.99 4.92 -3.62
C ARG A 143 -15.02 3.76 -3.58
N ASP A 144 -13.86 3.95 -4.18
CA ASP A 144 -12.72 3.01 -4.16
C ASP A 144 -13.12 1.62 -4.70
N PRO A 145 -13.70 1.55 -5.90
CA PRO A 145 -14.21 0.30 -6.44
C PRO A 145 -13.11 -0.75 -6.57
N PHE A 146 -13.49 -2.01 -6.39
CA PHE A 146 -12.68 -3.19 -6.69
C PHE A 146 -13.56 -4.28 -7.26
N PHE A 147 -13.31 -4.69 -8.49
CA PHE A 147 -14.04 -5.74 -9.15
C PHE A 147 -13.27 -7.06 -9.04
N TYR A 148 -13.94 -8.07 -8.54
CA TYR A 148 -13.39 -9.41 -8.33
C TYR A 148 -14.21 -10.45 -9.09
N VAL A 149 -13.51 -11.35 -9.77
CA VAL A 149 -14.11 -12.55 -10.36
C VAL A 149 -13.55 -13.74 -9.60
N ASP A 150 -14.42 -14.51 -8.98
CA ASP A 150 -14.02 -15.72 -8.29
C ASP A 150 -13.68 -16.83 -9.31
N GLU A 151 -12.48 -17.37 -9.21
CA GLU A 151 -11.93 -18.34 -10.16
C GLU A 151 -12.63 -19.70 -10.09
N ASP A 152 -13.17 -20.06 -8.93
CA ASP A 152 -13.84 -21.37 -8.72
C ASP A 152 -15.32 -21.35 -9.10
N THR A 153 -16.02 -20.27 -8.72
CA THR A 153 -17.48 -20.17 -8.91
C THR A 153 -17.88 -19.34 -10.12
N GLY A 154 -16.98 -18.49 -10.62
CA GLY A 154 -17.27 -17.50 -11.65
C GLY A 154 -18.12 -16.34 -11.16
N GLU A 155 -18.35 -16.21 -9.85
CA GLU A 155 -19.07 -15.09 -9.27
C GLU A 155 -18.31 -13.77 -9.47
N ARG A 156 -19.08 -12.72 -9.71
CA ARG A 156 -18.54 -11.39 -10.02
C ARG A 156 -19.02 -10.38 -8.99
N LEU A 157 -18.09 -9.85 -8.23
CA LEU A 157 -18.35 -8.95 -7.13
C LEU A 157 -17.72 -7.59 -7.40
N LEU A 158 -18.47 -6.51 -7.15
CA LEU A 158 -17.95 -5.15 -7.08
C LEU A 158 -17.98 -4.71 -5.62
N LEU A 159 -16.83 -4.46 -5.07
CA LEU A 159 -16.63 -3.93 -3.74
C LEU A 159 -16.46 -2.42 -3.79
N ALA A 160 -16.85 -1.74 -2.72
CA ALA A 160 -16.61 -0.31 -2.54
C ALA A 160 -16.43 0.04 -1.07
N SER A 161 -15.69 1.10 -0.78
CA SER A 161 -15.74 1.77 0.51
C SER A 161 -17.12 2.40 0.68
N ALA A 162 -17.90 1.92 1.64
CA ALA A 162 -19.27 2.33 1.87
C ALA A 162 -19.56 2.49 3.35
N ARG A 163 -20.76 2.95 3.68
CA ARG A 163 -21.20 3.14 5.06
C ARG A 163 -22.63 2.66 5.26
N VAL A 164 -22.84 1.90 6.32
CA VAL A 164 -24.18 1.50 6.74
C VAL A 164 -24.88 2.65 7.46
N LYS A 165 -26.22 2.59 7.56
CA LYS A 165 -27.03 3.62 8.24
C LYS A 165 -27.08 3.46 9.75
N GLU A 166 -26.83 2.28 10.25
CA GLU A 166 -26.99 1.93 11.65
C GLU A 166 -25.69 2.06 12.44
N GLY A 167 -25.82 2.40 13.73
CA GLY A 167 -24.73 2.52 14.68
C GLY A 167 -24.13 3.93 14.75
N PRO A 168 -23.13 4.12 15.61
CA PRO A 168 -22.43 5.41 15.76
C PRO A 168 -21.82 5.85 14.43
N VAL A 169 -21.98 7.13 14.07
CA VAL A 169 -21.55 7.67 12.77
C VAL A 169 -20.08 7.31 12.45
N ILE A 170 -19.18 7.47 13.41
CA ILE A 170 -17.75 7.17 13.24
C ILE A 170 -17.41 5.68 13.15
N ARG A 171 -18.39 4.78 13.17
CA ARG A 171 -18.21 3.31 13.13
C ARG A 171 -19.05 2.63 12.06
N ARG A 172 -19.52 3.39 11.09
CA ARG A 172 -20.39 2.90 10.02
C ARG A 172 -19.65 2.41 8.78
N GLY A 173 -18.32 2.57 8.75
CA GLY A 173 -17.49 2.09 7.65
C GLY A 173 -17.62 0.60 7.40
N CYS A 174 -17.80 0.24 6.15
CA CYS A 174 -17.95 -1.14 5.70
C CYS A 174 -17.39 -1.32 4.29
N VAL A 175 -17.21 -2.57 3.90
CA VAL A 175 -16.99 -2.94 2.51
C VAL A 175 -18.34 -3.23 1.88
N GLY A 176 -18.84 -2.31 1.07
CA GLY A 176 -20.07 -2.43 0.31
C GLY A 176 -19.93 -3.49 -0.79
N LEU A 177 -21.05 -4.12 -1.14
CA LEU A 177 -21.09 -5.22 -2.08
C LEU A 177 -22.17 -5.00 -3.12
N ALA A 178 -21.80 -5.19 -4.39
CA ALA A 178 -22.74 -5.38 -5.48
C ALA A 178 -22.31 -6.58 -6.32
N ARG A 179 -23.24 -7.45 -6.68
CA ARG A 179 -23.02 -8.65 -7.51
C ARG A 179 -23.39 -8.36 -8.95
N GLU A 180 -22.49 -8.62 -9.88
CA GLU A 180 -22.79 -8.55 -11.32
C GLU A 180 -23.60 -9.78 -11.73
N THR A 181 -24.90 -9.60 -11.94
CA THR A 181 -25.85 -10.68 -12.31
C THR A 181 -25.94 -10.92 -13.81
N LYS A 182 -25.62 -9.92 -14.60
CA LYS A 182 -25.47 -9.92 -16.07
C LYS A 182 -24.42 -8.88 -16.41
N PRO A 183 -23.80 -8.91 -17.60
CA PRO A 183 -22.86 -7.88 -18.01
C PRO A 183 -23.38 -6.47 -17.73
N ASP A 184 -22.64 -5.71 -16.95
CA ASP A 184 -22.94 -4.32 -16.53
C ASP A 184 -24.20 -4.14 -15.67
N LYS A 185 -24.79 -5.22 -15.15
CA LYS A 185 -25.95 -5.14 -14.26
C LYS A 185 -25.59 -5.61 -12.86
N PHE A 186 -25.60 -4.70 -11.94
CA PHE A 186 -25.25 -4.91 -10.55
C PHE A 186 -26.50 -4.94 -9.67
N THR A 187 -26.56 -5.93 -8.79
CA THR A 187 -27.53 -6.00 -7.69
C THR A 187 -26.77 -5.76 -6.40
N PHE A 188 -27.15 -4.72 -5.66
CA PHE A 188 -26.56 -4.42 -4.38
C PHE A 188 -27.03 -5.41 -3.31
N GLU A 189 -26.09 -5.81 -2.47
CA GLU A 189 -26.30 -6.73 -1.36
C GLU A 189 -25.90 -6.06 -0.04
N PRO A 190 -26.22 -6.64 1.12
CA PRO A 190 -25.64 -6.21 2.40
C PRO A 190 -24.12 -6.19 2.33
N PRO A 191 -23.47 -5.39 3.20
CA PRO A 191 -22.00 -5.29 3.19
C PRO A 191 -21.32 -6.65 3.27
N LEU A 192 -20.28 -6.87 2.46
CA LEU A 192 -19.43 -8.06 2.55
C LEU A 192 -18.73 -8.12 3.92
N TYR A 193 -18.33 -6.95 4.43
CA TYR A 193 -17.68 -6.83 5.72
C TYR A 193 -18.09 -5.55 6.44
N ARG A 194 -18.55 -5.70 7.68
CA ARG A 194 -18.95 -4.60 8.58
C ARG A 194 -18.26 -4.78 9.92
N PRO A 195 -17.07 -4.21 10.13
CA PRO A 195 -16.33 -4.36 11.38
C PRO A 195 -17.00 -3.65 12.58
N GLY A 196 -17.79 -2.59 12.35
CA GLY A 196 -18.38 -1.76 13.41
C GLY A 196 -17.31 -1.02 14.23
N LEU A 197 -16.14 -0.79 13.66
CA LEU A 197 -14.96 -0.25 14.35
C LEU A 197 -14.42 1.03 13.70
N TYR A 198 -14.54 1.16 12.38
CA TYR A 198 -13.92 2.23 11.60
C TYR A 198 -14.93 3.19 10.99
N ASP A 199 -14.50 4.42 10.73
CA ASP A 199 -15.28 5.41 10.00
C ASP A 199 -15.43 5.04 8.52
N ASP A 200 -14.34 4.59 7.90
CA ASP A 200 -14.30 4.01 6.55
C ASP A 200 -13.36 2.79 6.51
N VAL A 201 -13.59 1.88 5.57
CA VAL A 201 -12.64 0.87 5.11
C VAL A 201 -12.31 1.24 3.67
N GLU A 202 -11.20 1.94 3.46
CA GLU A 202 -10.86 2.54 2.18
C GLU A 202 -10.10 1.55 1.28
N VAL A 203 -10.23 1.71 -0.02
CA VAL A 203 -9.51 0.94 -1.05
C VAL A 203 -9.58 -0.57 -0.81
N PRO A 204 -10.80 -1.15 -0.73
CA PRO A 204 -10.95 -2.57 -0.49
C PRO A 204 -10.35 -3.40 -1.64
N ASN A 205 -9.77 -4.54 -1.30
CA ASN A 205 -9.33 -5.57 -2.24
C ASN A 205 -9.81 -6.93 -1.74
N LEU A 206 -10.23 -7.78 -2.65
CA LEU A 206 -10.57 -9.16 -2.37
C LEU A 206 -9.72 -10.06 -3.26
N PHE A 207 -9.11 -11.09 -2.69
CA PHE A 207 -8.32 -12.05 -3.44
C PHE A 207 -8.25 -13.39 -2.72
N ARG A 208 -7.97 -14.43 -3.49
CA ARG A 208 -7.72 -15.76 -2.96
C ARG A 208 -6.22 -16.07 -3.04
N LEU A 209 -5.69 -16.61 -1.94
CA LEU A 209 -4.29 -17.03 -1.84
C LEU A 209 -4.21 -18.27 -0.94
N ASP A 210 -3.52 -19.29 -1.40
CA ASP A 210 -3.33 -20.57 -0.66
C ASP A 210 -4.63 -21.15 -0.08
N GLY A 211 -5.71 -21.08 -0.85
CA GLY A 211 -7.01 -21.68 -0.51
C GLY A 211 -7.94 -20.82 0.35
N ARG A 212 -7.49 -19.64 0.83
CA ARG A 212 -8.30 -18.73 1.64
C ARG A 212 -8.62 -17.43 0.89
N TYR A 213 -9.72 -16.81 1.26
CA TYR A 213 -10.07 -15.46 0.83
C TYR A 213 -9.48 -14.44 1.79
N TYR A 214 -8.91 -13.40 1.23
CA TYR A 214 -8.37 -12.26 1.97
C TYR A 214 -9.05 -10.98 1.52
N LEU A 215 -9.54 -10.24 2.49
CA LEU A 215 -10.03 -8.88 2.32
C LEU A 215 -8.96 -7.94 2.85
N MET A 216 -8.56 -6.95 2.08
CA MET A 216 -7.59 -5.94 2.49
C MET A 216 -8.19 -4.56 2.31
N GLY A 217 -7.89 -3.64 3.22
CA GLY A 217 -8.34 -2.26 3.16
C GLY A 217 -7.43 -1.33 3.94
N SER A 218 -7.51 -0.06 3.61
CA SER A 218 -6.76 1.01 4.29
C SER A 218 -7.63 1.66 5.35
N ILE A 219 -7.07 1.84 6.54
CA ILE A 219 -7.76 2.42 7.69
C ILE A 219 -7.16 3.79 7.96
N ARG A 220 -8.00 4.83 7.90
CA ARG A 220 -7.55 6.22 8.04
C ARG A 220 -7.15 6.58 9.47
N GLU A 221 -7.78 5.97 10.46
CA GLU A 221 -7.56 6.26 11.88
C GLU A 221 -6.13 5.97 12.33
N ASP A 222 -5.46 4.99 11.71
CA ASP A 222 -4.06 4.66 12.00
C ASP A 222 -3.13 4.76 10.79
N THR A 223 -3.68 5.15 9.60
CA THR A 223 -2.96 5.29 8.33
C THR A 223 -2.18 4.04 7.93
N LYS A 224 -2.81 2.87 8.08
CA LYS A 224 -2.22 1.56 7.77
C LYS A 224 -3.09 0.76 6.83
N ILE A 225 -2.49 -0.28 6.23
CA ILE A 225 -3.18 -1.29 5.42
C ILE A 225 -3.45 -2.50 6.31
N HIS A 226 -4.71 -2.82 6.50
CA HIS A 226 -5.19 -3.96 7.27
C HIS A 226 -5.70 -5.07 6.38
N TYR A 227 -5.76 -6.30 6.90
CA TYR A 227 -6.35 -7.44 6.20
C TYR A 227 -7.15 -8.34 7.13
N TRP A 228 -8.09 -9.04 6.53
CA TRP A 228 -8.95 -10.06 7.15
C TRP A 228 -8.97 -11.29 6.27
N TYR A 229 -9.32 -12.42 6.81
CA TYR A 229 -9.41 -13.68 6.06
C TYR A 229 -10.71 -14.41 6.31
N ALA A 230 -11.10 -15.24 5.34
CA ALA A 230 -12.26 -16.12 5.43
C ALA A 230 -12.02 -17.41 4.66
N GLU A 231 -12.75 -18.47 5.01
CA GLU A 231 -12.69 -19.75 4.28
C GLU A 231 -13.62 -19.74 3.06
N THR A 232 -14.66 -18.88 3.05
CA THR A 232 -15.56 -18.68 1.93
C THR A 232 -15.61 -17.21 1.53
N ILE A 233 -16.06 -16.93 0.31
CA ILE A 233 -16.10 -15.56 -0.23
C ILE A 233 -17.04 -14.64 0.55
N GLU A 234 -18.13 -15.18 1.09
CA GLU A 234 -19.11 -14.45 1.90
C GLU A 234 -18.63 -14.20 3.34
N GLY A 235 -17.55 -14.83 3.75
CA GLY A 235 -17.07 -14.73 5.12
C GLY A 235 -17.57 -15.86 6.05
N PRO A 236 -17.63 -15.66 7.35
CA PRO A 236 -17.27 -14.41 8.06
C PRO A 236 -15.79 -14.07 7.99
N TYR A 237 -15.49 -12.81 7.74
CA TYR A 237 -14.11 -12.31 7.72
C TYR A 237 -13.59 -12.10 9.14
N GLN A 238 -12.44 -12.70 9.43
CA GLN A 238 -11.76 -12.70 10.72
C GLN A 238 -10.40 -12.03 10.60
N ASN A 239 -9.86 -11.54 11.69
CA ASN A 239 -8.50 -11.01 11.74
C ASN A 239 -7.59 -11.86 12.63
N PHE A 240 -6.32 -11.94 12.27
CA PHE A 240 -5.27 -12.36 13.17
C PHE A 240 -5.02 -11.29 14.24
N PHE A 241 -4.29 -11.64 15.29
CA PHE A 241 -3.94 -10.68 16.33
C PHE A 241 -3.26 -9.43 15.78
N ASP A 242 -2.32 -9.60 14.85
CA ASP A 242 -1.73 -8.53 14.06
C ASP A 242 -2.18 -8.71 12.60
N ASN A 243 -3.07 -7.84 12.18
CA ASN A 243 -3.63 -7.83 10.82
C ASN A 243 -3.16 -6.63 10.00
N VAL A 244 -2.06 -5.99 10.40
CA VAL A 244 -1.42 -4.92 9.66
C VAL A 244 -0.39 -5.49 8.71
N ILE A 245 -0.45 -5.11 7.42
CA ILE A 245 0.47 -5.64 6.43
C ILE A 245 1.69 -4.74 6.17
N LEU A 246 1.54 -3.43 6.36
CA LEU A 246 2.59 -2.43 6.21
C LEU A 246 2.49 -1.38 7.32
N PRO A 247 3.64 -0.87 7.80
CA PRO A 247 3.64 0.18 8.82
C PRO A 247 3.08 1.50 8.32
N THR A 248 2.80 2.41 9.26
CA THR A 248 2.28 3.76 9.00
C THR A 248 3.04 4.49 7.88
N GLY A 249 2.31 5.25 7.08
CA GLY A 249 2.83 5.94 5.89
C GLY A 249 2.56 5.18 4.59
N ASN A 250 2.35 3.87 4.64
CA ASN A 250 1.91 3.06 3.50
C ASN A 250 0.39 3.01 3.48
N TYR A 251 -0.21 3.38 2.34
CA TYR A 251 -1.65 3.52 2.22
C TYR A 251 -2.15 3.16 0.84
N ALA A 252 -3.48 2.97 0.72
CA ALA A 252 -4.18 2.66 -0.53
C ALA A 252 -3.55 1.48 -1.28
N GLY A 253 -3.40 0.35 -0.56
CA GLY A 253 -2.83 -0.87 -1.15
C GLY A 253 -3.73 -1.43 -2.24
N ARG A 254 -3.13 -1.83 -3.36
CA ARG A 254 -3.76 -2.54 -4.46
C ARG A 254 -2.95 -3.77 -4.84
N ILE A 255 -3.65 -4.87 -5.04
CA ILE A 255 -3.04 -6.09 -5.55
C ILE A 255 -2.92 -6.05 -7.06
N CYS A 256 -1.84 -6.61 -7.57
CA CYS A 256 -1.62 -6.89 -8.98
C CYS A 256 -1.21 -8.34 -9.14
N ARG A 257 -2.01 -9.13 -9.86
CA ARG A 257 -1.68 -10.51 -10.19
C ARG A 257 -0.85 -10.53 -11.47
N THR A 258 0.32 -11.13 -11.41
CA THR A 258 1.11 -11.52 -12.58
C THR A 258 0.85 -12.99 -12.90
N ASN A 259 1.60 -13.58 -13.86
CA ASN A 259 1.40 -14.98 -14.22
C ASN A 259 1.65 -15.95 -13.05
N ASP A 260 2.54 -15.60 -12.13
CA ASP A 260 3.08 -16.47 -11.08
C ASP A 260 3.09 -15.87 -9.67
N ARG A 261 2.77 -14.57 -9.54
CA ARG A 261 2.90 -13.85 -8.28
C ARG A 261 1.73 -12.91 -8.03
N LEU A 262 1.48 -12.66 -6.75
CA LEU A 262 0.58 -11.61 -6.29
C LEU A 262 1.43 -10.47 -5.70
N LEU A 263 1.38 -9.31 -6.34
CA LEU A 263 2.14 -8.13 -5.93
C LEU A 263 1.23 -7.14 -5.22
N LEU A 264 1.76 -6.47 -4.20
CA LEU A 264 1.15 -5.33 -3.52
C LEU A 264 1.82 -4.05 -3.98
N PHE A 265 1.04 -3.15 -4.55
CA PHE A 265 1.38 -1.75 -4.82
C PHE A 265 0.64 -0.85 -3.84
N ASN A 266 1.26 0.23 -3.44
CA ASN A 266 0.67 1.23 -2.55
C ASN A 266 1.40 2.57 -2.74
N PHE A 267 0.84 3.67 -2.30
CA PHE A 267 1.67 4.86 -2.13
C PHE A 267 2.30 4.90 -0.73
N PHE A 268 3.40 5.61 -0.63
CA PHE A 268 4.07 5.91 0.62
C PHE A 268 4.10 7.42 0.82
N SER A 269 3.63 7.88 1.98
CA SER A 269 3.65 9.28 2.38
C SER A 269 4.97 9.60 3.08
N LYS A 270 5.68 10.59 2.57
CA LYS A 270 6.93 11.12 3.15
C LYS A 270 6.71 12.57 3.55
N THR A 271 7.05 12.90 4.78
CA THR A 271 7.10 14.29 5.21
C THR A 271 8.46 14.90 4.85
N GLU A 272 8.45 16.02 4.19
CA GLU A 272 9.65 16.82 3.89
C GLU A 272 9.42 18.26 4.36
N TYR A 273 10.50 18.94 4.72
CA TYR A 273 10.46 20.36 5.02
C TYR A 273 10.96 21.15 3.81
N VAL A 274 10.11 21.97 3.26
CA VAL A 274 10.40 22.81 2.09
C VAL A 274 10.18 24.26 2.49
N TYR A 275 11.24 25.07 2.48
CA TYR A 275 11.21 26.47 2.91
C TYR A 275 10.62 26.68 4.31
N GLY A 276 10.99 25.80 5.28
CA GLY A 276 10.51 25.86 6.66
C GLY A 276 9.04 25.47 6.86
N ARG A 277 8.43 24.82 5.86
CA ARG A 277 7.07 24.28 5.94
C ARG A 277 7.08 22.80 5.75
N GLU A 278 6.30 22.13 6.57
CA GLU A 278 6.04 20.70 6.40
C GLU A 278 5.24 20.45 5.11
N VAL A 279 5.76 19.58 4.26
CA VAL A 279 5.11 19.14 3.03
C VAL A 279 5.07 17.63 3.02
N VAL A 280 3.88 17.06 2.90
CA VAL A 280 3.72 15.62 2.73
C VAL A 280 3.80 15.31 1.24
N LYS A 281 4.77 14.51 0.84
CA LYS A 281 4.91 13.97 -0.51
C LYS A 281 4.51 12.51 -0.55
N LYS A 282 3.88 12.11 -1.62
CA LYS A 282 3.49 10.72 -1.86
C LYS A 282 4.29 10.12 -3.01
N LEU A 283 4.79 8.94 -2.81
CA LEU A 283 5.65 8.20 -3.74
C LEU A 283 5.10 6.79 -3.93
N LEU A 284 5.35 6.21 -5.09
CA LEU A 284 5.14 4.78 -5.32
C LEU A 284 6.42 4.03 -4.95
N PRO A 285 6.44 3.27 -3.86
CA PRO A 285 7.55 2.40 -3.54
C PRO A 285 7.59 1.19 -4.49
N PRO A 286 8.71 0.47 -4.56
CA PRO A 286 8.75 -0.80 -5.27
C PRO A 286 7.72 -1.81 -4.75
N PRO A 287 7.09 -2.60 -5.63
CA PRO A 287 6.10 -3.59 -5.22
C PRO A 287 6.72 -4.68 -4.33
N LYS A 288 5.88 -5.29 -3.53
CA LYS A 288 6.22 -6.40 -2.65
C LYS A 288 5.39 -7.62 -3.00
N GLU A 289 5.95 -8.81 -2.88
CA GLU A 289 5.21 -10.05 -3.08
C GLU A 289 4.39 -10.40 -1.84
N LEU A 290 3.12 -10.66 -2.03
CA LEU A 290 2.22 -11.21 -1.02
C LEU A 290 2.37 -12.73 -0.98
N VAL A 291 2.59 -13.26 0.20
CA VAL A 291 2.65 -14.70 0.47
C VAL A 291 1.97 -14.99 1.80
N THR A 292 1.72 -16.25 2.10
CA THR A 292 1.24 -16.68 3.41
C THR A 292 2.33 -17.43 4.18
N ASP A 293 2.24 -17.40 5.50
CA ASP A 293 2.99 -18.32 6.36
C ASP A 293 2.18 -19.61 6.62
N SER A 294 2.74 -20.55 7.37
CA SER A 294 2.08 -21.83 7.68
C SER A 294 0.77 -21.71 8.45
N ALA A 295 0.48 -20.57 9.08
CA ALA A 295 -0.77 -20.28 9.76
C ALA A 295 -1.78 -19.56 8.85
N GLY A 296 -1.41 -19.24 7.61
CA GLY A 296 -2.22 -18.46 6.69
C GLY A 296 -2.19 -16.95 6.94
N ARG A 297 -1.21 -16.43 7.69
CA ARG A 297 -1.03 -14.98 7.85
C ARG A 297 -0.36 -14.41 6.63
N LEU A 298 -0.87 -13.28 6.12
CA LEU A 298 -0.22 -12.57 5.02
C LEU A 298 1.14 -12.04 5.45
N LYS A 299 2.10 -12.24 4.58
CA LYS A 299 3.48 -11.77 4.71
C LYS A 299 3.91 -11.08 3.42
N LEU A 300 4.88 -10.20 3.54
CA LEU A 300 5.49 -9.53 2.41
C LEU A 300 6.91 -10.06 2.20
N LYS A 301 7.21 -10.37 0.95
CA LYS A 301 8.58 -10.59 0.47
C LYS A 301 9.01 -9.42 -0.40
N SER A 302 10.31 -9.20 -0.42
CA SER A 302 10.95 -8.37 -1.45
C SER A 302 10.63 -8.94 -2.83
N ASN A 303 10.25 -8.11 -3.77
CA ASN A 303 10.01 -8.55 -5.15
C ASN A 303 11.23 -9.31 -5.69
N SER A 304 11.01 -10.50 -6.22
CA SER A 304 12.07 -11.38 -6.73
C SER A 304 12.82 -10.79 -7.90
N ASP A 305 12.19 -9.92 -8.70
CA ASP A 305 12.82 -9.24 -9.83
C ASP A 305 14.04 -8.39 -9.43
N PHE A 306 14.14 -8.00 -8.15
CA PHE A 306 15.36 -7.38 -7.63
C PHE A 306 16.60 -8.27 -7.71
N ASN A 307 16.45 -9.60 -7.83
CA ASN A 307 17.60 -10.48 -7.97
C ASN A 307 18.34 -10.22 -9.31
N ASP A 308 17.60 -9.87 -10.34
CA ASP A 308 18.16 -9.65 -11.70
C ASP A 308 18.91 -8.31 -11.80
N LEU A 309 18.67 -7.40 -10.84
CA LEU A 309 19.40 -6.14 -10.72
C LEU A 309 20.74 -6.29 -9.98
N VAL A 310 21.03 -7.44 -9.38
CA VAL A 310 22.25 -7.67 -8.61
C VAL A 310 23.41 -7.90 -9.56
N THR A 311 24.27 -6.90 -9.68
CA THR A 311 25.49 -6.96 -10.52
C THR A 311 26.71 -7.48 -9.77
N HIS A 312 26.72 -7.36 -8.45
CA HIS A 312 27.81 -7.81 -7.59
C HIS A 312 27.27 -8.39 -6.28
N ARG A 313 27.91 -9.45 -5.77
CA ARG A 313 27.57 -10.07 -4.50
C ARG A 313 28.79 -10.08 -3.57
N GLN A 314 28.59 -9.57 -2.36
CA GLN A 314 29.57 -9.65 -1.29
C GLN A 314 28.99 -10.49 -0.15
N VAL A 315 29.82 -11.38 0.41
CA VAL A 315 29.44 -12.19 1.57
C VAL A 315 30.34 -11.79 2.74
N VAL A 316 29.73 -11.50 3.87
CA VAL A 316 30.43 -11.14 5.11
C VAL A 316 30.15 -12.25 6.13
N THR A 317 31.17 -13.04 6.43
CA THR A 317 31.05 -14.21 7.32
C THR A 317 32.13 -14.24 8.40
N ALA A 318 33.08 -13.33 8.37
CA ALA A 318 34.23 -13.37 9.26
C ALA A 318 34.40 -12.08 10.06
N SER A 319 34.79 -12.19 11.31
CA SER A 319 34.94 -11.08 12.26
C SER A 319 36.00 -10.07 11.84
N TYR A 320 37.08 -10.51 11.18
CA TYR A 320 38.14 -9.63 10.68
C TYR A 320 37.67 -8.66 9.59
N GLN A 321 36.51 -8.94 8.97
CA GLN A 321 35.89 -8.05 7.98
C GLN A 321 35.13 -6.89 8.64
N CYS A 322 34.90 -6.95 9.95
CA CYS A 322 34.11 -5.98 10.68
C CYS A 322 35.00 -5.03 11.45
N LYS A 323 34.77 -3.73 11.32
CA LYS A 323 35.48 -2.70 12.08
C LYS A 323 34.55 -2.10 13.13
N ALA A 324 34.94 -2.16 14.41
CA ALA A 324 34.22 -1.47 15.47
C ALA A 324 34.32 0.05 15.26
N LEU A 325 33.20 0.76 15.34
CA LEU A 325 33.11 2.19 15.10
C LEU A 325 33.52 2.99 16.34
N TYR A 326 33.00 2.62 17.51
CA TYR A 326 33.17 3.36 18.76
C TYR A 326 34.28 2.80 19.64
N SER A 327 34.89 1.69 19.23
CA SER A 327 35.98 1.03 19.97
C SER A 327 35.60 0.69 21.42
N ASN A 328 34.36 0.26 21.64
CA ASN A 328 33.87 -0.14 22.96
C ASN A 328 34.62 -1.40 23.44
N THR A 329 35.34 -1.30 24.54
CA THR A 329 36.16 -2.40 25.10
C THR A 329 35.31 -3.59 25.62
N HIS A 330 34.00 -3.40 25.78
CA HIS A 330 33.07 -4.46 26.19
C HIS A 330 32.37 -5.12 25.00
N ALA A 331 32.69 -4.70 23.77
CA ALA A 331 32.15 -5.28 22.56
C ALA A 331 33.13 -6.27 21.92
N SER A 332 32.58 -7.23 21.20
CA SER A 332 33.37 -8.20 20.44
C SER A 332 32.67 -8.70 19.19
N ALA A 333 33.48 -8.98 18.17
CA ALA A 333 33.07 -9.72 16.97
C ALA A 333 33.88 -11.02 16.95
N ILE A 334 33.20 -12.17 16.91
CA ILE A 334 33.82 -13.48 17.00
C ILE A 334 33.24 -14.41 15.94
N ASP A 335 34.12 -15.15 15.28
CA ASP A 335 33.71 -16.19 14.34
C ASP A 335 33.29 -17.45 15.11
N ARG A 336 32.13 -17.99 14.74
CA ARG A 336 31.63 -19.28 15.23
C ARG A 336 31.16 -20.17 14.05
N PRO A 337 31.00 -21.47 14.25
CA PRO A 337 30.56 -22.37 13.18
C PRO A 337 29.18 -21.99 12.56
N ASP A 338 28.32 -21.37 13.32
CA ASP A 338 26.97 -20.95 12.96
C ASP A 338 26.90 -19.53 12.40
N GLY A 339 28.00 -18.77 12.44
CA GLY A 339 28.08 -17.45 11.85
C GLY A 339 28.94 -16.45 12.60
N LEU A 340 28.77 -15.18 12.27
CA LEU A 340 29.44 -14.07 12.89
C LEU A 340 28.68 -13.63 14.15
N HIS A 341 29.32 -13.78 15.32
CA HIS A 341 28.75 -13.35 16.60
C HIS A 341 29.22 -11.96 16.97
N LEU A 342 28.28 -11.03 17.10
CA LEU A 342 28.48 -9.67 17.54
C LEU A 342 27.91 -9.50 18.96
N SER A 343 28.65 -8.99 19.89
CA SER A 343 28.18 -8.75 21.24
C SER A 343 28.68 -7.44 21.82
N CYS A 344 27.90 -6.86 22.72
CA CYS A 344 28.27 -5.71 23.52
C CYS A 344 27.72 -5.91 24.94
N LYS A 345 28.61 -6.20 25.91
CA LYS A 345 28.20 -6.49 27.30
C LYS A 345 27.79 -5.26 28.08
N SER A 346 28.24 -4.09 27.64
CA SER A 346 27.93 -2.81 28.28
C SER A 346 28.01 -1.68 27.26
N GLY A 347 26.98 -0.83 27.22
CA GLY A 347 26.90 0.28 26.30
C GLY A 347 26.44 -0.15 24.90
N TYR A 348 27.06 0.42 23.89
CA TYR A 348 26.69 0.23 22.48
C TYR A 348 27.96 0.11 21.62
N GLU A 349 27.87 -0.67 20.56
CA GLU A 349 28.87 -0.73 19.50
C GLU A 349 28.19 -0.91 18.14
N ALA A 350 28.77 -0.32 17.11
CA ALA A 350 28.42 -0.56 15.73
C ALA A 350 29.61 -1.21 15.00
N PHE A 351 29.35 -2.33 14.34
CA PHE A 351 30.36 -3.03 13.56
C PHE A 351 30.17 -2.72 12.07
N MET A 352 31.10 -1.95 11.52
CA MET A 352 31.11 -1.56 10.11
C MET A 352 31.44 -2.75 9.22
N LEU A 353 30.58 -3.04 8.27
CA LEU A 353 30.85 -4.00 7.20
C LEU A 353 31.71 -3.34 6.11
N PRO A 354 32.54 -4.11 5.36
CA PRO A 354 33.42 -3.57 4.36
C PRO A 354 32.65 -3.06 3.14
N GLY A 355 33.18 -2.01 2.51
CA GLY A 355 32.65 -1.44 1.27
C GLY A 355 31.76 -0.22 1.51
N LYS A 356 31.58 0.58 0.45
CA LYS A 356 30.61 1.68 0.36
C LYS A 356 29.63 1.35 -0.74
N HIS A 357 28.35 1.30 -0.40
CA HIS A 357 27.29 0.87 -1.30
C HIS A 357 26.19 1.92 -1.32
N GLU A 358 25.83 2.42 -2.48
CA GLU A 358 24.70 3.35 -2.66
C GLU A 358 23.39 2.60 -2.85
N ASP A 359 23.37 1.70 -3.84
CA ASP A 359 22.24 0.84 -4.13
C ASP A 359 22.60 -0.60 -3.78
N PHE A 360 21.91 -1.17 -2.81
CA PHE A 360 22.21 -2.51 -2.34
C PHE A 360 20.97 -3.24 -1.83
N ARG A 361 21.07 -4.55 -1.86
CA ARG A 361 20.16 -5.47 -1.21
C ARG A 361 20.91 -6.24 -0.13
N LEU A 362 20.51 -6.05 1.12
CA LEU A 362 21.04 -6.83 2.24
C LEU A 362 20.12 -8.01 2.52
N LYS A 363 20.72 -9.21 2.61
CA LYS A 363 20.08 -10.40 3.14
C LYS A 363 20.88 -10.89 4.33
N ALA A 364 20.25 -10.95 5.48
CA ALA A 364 20.85 -11.46 6.69
C ALA A 364 19.84 -12.31 7.47
N GLN A 365 20.30 -13.37 8.07
CA GLN A 365 19.58 -14.08 9.12
C GLN A 365 20.15 -13.60 10.45
N LEU A 366 19.28 -13.02 11.27
CA LEU A 366 19.66 -12.51 12.59
C LEU A 366 19.12 -13.48 13.65
N MET A 367 20.00 -13.93 14.52
CA MET A 367 19.64 -14.70 15.71
C MET A 367 20.10 -13.89 16.93
N LEU A 368 19.22 -13.68 17.88
CA LEU A 368 19.53 -12.95 19.10
C LEU A 368 19.52 -13.90 20.29
N GLU A 369 20.59 -13.87 21.07
CA GLU A 369 20.69 -14.59 22.32
C GLU A 369 20.23 -13.68 23.47
N GLY A 370 19.10 -14.02 24.08
CA GLY A 370 18.54 -13.28 25.21
C GLY A 370 17.67 -12.09 24.82
N LEU A 371 17.30 -11.30 25.81
CA LEU A 371 16.48 -10.10 25.66
C LEU A 371 17.38 -8.88 25.46
N GLY A 372 17.09 -8.09 24.45
CA GLY A 372 17.87 -6.88 24.18
C GLY A 372 17.43 -6.15 22.92
N LYS A 373 18.28 -5.22 22.51
CA LYS A 373 18.13 -4.44 21.29
C LYS A 373 19.31 -4.67 20.38
N THR A 374 19.01 -4.87 19.11
CA THR A 374 20.00 -4.92 18.04
C THR A 374 19.47 -4.23 16.82
N GLY A 375 20.24 -4.16 15.74
CA GLY A 375 19.75 -3.60 14.51
C GLY A 375 20.78 -3.50 13.43
N LEU A 376 20.45 -2.67 12.45
CA LEU A 376 21.30 -2.35 11.32
C LEU A 376 21.39 -0.83 11.20
N VAL A 377 22.59 -0.31 10.99
CA VAL A 377 22.81 1.08 10.64
C VAL A 377 23.15 1.15 9.15
N LEU A 378 22.39 1.94 8.41
CA LEU A 378 22.49 2.04 6.96
C LEU A 378 22.90 3.46 6.56
N ARG A 379 23.70 3.59 5.49
CA ARG A 379 24.14 4.88 4.96
C ARG A 379 24.80 5.75 6.04
N MET A 380 25.56 5.14 6.89
CA MET A 380 26.24 5.80 7.99
C MET A 380 27.55 6.45 7.49
N ASN A 381 27.78 7.69 7.88
CA ASN A 381 29.07 8.38 7.71
C ASN A 381 30.06 8.03 8.84
N ASP A 382 31.25 8.59 8.78
CA ASP A 382 32.29 8.35 9.77
C ASP A 382 31.98 8.99 11.15
N GLU A 383 31.01 9.88 11.22
CA GLU A 383 30.51 10.52 12.44
C GLU A 383 29.38 9.76 13.11
N GLY A 384 28.84 8.73 12.46
CA GLY A 384 27.75 7.91 12.97
C GLY A 384 26.35 8.34 12.52
N ASP A 385 26.25 9.34 11.64
CA ASP A 385 24.99 9.79 11.09
C ASP A 385 24.47 8.78 10.04
N GLY A 386 23.21 8.45 10.10
CA GLY A 386 22.62 7.48 9.16
C GLY A 386 21.20 7.07 9.50
N TYR A 387 20.77 5.98 8.89
CA TYR A 387 19.46 5.37 9.20
C TYR A 387 19.66 4.15 10.09
N TYR A 388 18.93 4.10 11.18
CA TYR A 388 19.01 3.07 12.20
C TYR A 388 17.74 2.22 12.24
N LEU A 389 17.85 0.96 11.81
CA LEU A 389 16.82 -0.05 12.01
C LEU A 389 17.07 -0.71 13.37
N SER A 390 16.23 -0.40 14.35
CA SER A 390 16.27 -1.00 15.69
C SER A 390 15.28 -2.14 15.80
N LEU A 391 15.73 -3.28 16.28
CA LEU A 391 14.93 -4.43 16.67
C LEU A 391 14.92 -4.52 18.20
N ASP A 392 13.77 -4.27 18.80
CA ASP A 392 13.54 -4.37 20.24
C ASP A 392 12.77 -5.66 20.53
N LEU A 393 13.48 -6.69 20.97
CA LEU A 393 12.87 -8.00 21.26
C LEU A 393 12.04 -8.00 22.53
N VAL A 394 12.32 -7.10 23.47
CA VAL A 394 11.53 -6.99 24.71
C VAL A 394 10.11 -6.53 24.41
N ASN A 395 9.97 -5.55 23.52
CA ASN A 395 8.69 -4.97 23.17
C ASN A 395 8.09 -5.50 21.85
N GLY A 396 8.83 -6.33 21.10
CA GLY A 396 8.40 -6.82 19.79
C GLY A 396 8.23 -5.70 18.76
N ILE A 397 9.15 -4.73 18.73
CA ILE A 397 9.06 -3.55 17.88
C ILE A 397 10.29 -3.47 16.96
N ALA A 398 10.03 -3.27 15.67
CA ALA A 398 11.02 -2.87 14.69
C ALA A 398 10.80 -1.41 14.30
N GLN A 399 11.82 -0.57 14.44
CA GLN A 399 11.73 0.86 14.14
C GLN A 399 12.87 1.29 13.23
N MET A 400 12.53 2.07 12.20
CA MET A 400 13.51 2.80 11.40
C MET A 400 13.56 4.25 11.88
N ARG A 401 14.73 4.73 12.23
CA ARG A 401 14.98 6.11 12.66
C ARG A 401 16.09 6.76 11.82
N ALA A 402 16.01 8.06 11.66
CA ALA A 402 17.17 8.84 11.24
C ALA A 402 17.99 9.23 12.49
N TRP A 403 19.31 9.13 12.38
CA TRP A 403 20.25 9.55 13.41
C TRP A 403 21.33 10.43 12.75
N GLY A 404 21.59 11.60 13.29
CA GLY A 404 22.55 12.50 12.69
C GLY A 404 23.02 13.61 13.62
N ALA A 405 24.30 14.01 13.46
CA ALA A 405 24.92 15.08 14.22
C ALA A 405 24.71 16.47 13.60
N ASN A 406 24.23 16.55 12.36
CA ASN A 406 23.91 17.81 11.70
C ASN A 406 22.41 18.09 11.79
N PRO A 407 21.93 18.80 12.82
CA PRO A 407 20.54 19.24 12.86
C PRO A 407 20.31 20.13 11.65
N THR A 408 19.28 19.83 10.89
CA THR A 408 18.77 20.82 9.94
C THR A 408 18.20 21.98 10.75
N PRO A 409 18.07 23.20 10.18
CA PRO A 409 17.51 24.34 10.91
C PRO A 409 16.12 24.06 11.53
N GLU A 410 15.44 23.04 11.04
CA GLU A 410 14.12 22.61 11.52
C GLU A 410 14.20 21.67 12.74
N PHE A 411 15.38 21.13 13.06
CA PHE A 411 15.57 20.24 14.21
C PHE A 411 16.63 20.78 15.15
N GLU A 412 16.23 21.17 16.32
CA GLU A 412 17.16 21.56 17.40
C GLU A 412 18.00 20.37 17.91
N HIS A 413 17.63 19.15 17.54
CA HIS A 413 18.29 17.92 17.99
C HIS A 413 18.72 17.05 16.82
N ALA A 414 19.89 16.48 16.91
CA ALA A 414 20.42 15.49 15.97
C ALA A 414 19.64 14.17 15.93
N PHE A 415 18.77 13.93 16.89
CA PHE A 415 18.01 12.72 17.04
C PHE A 415 16.51 12.98 16.85
N ARG A 416 15.88 12.25 15.91
CA ARG A 416 14.42 12.19 15.80
C ARG A 416 13.88 11.17 16.78
N TYR A 417 13.09 11.62 17.74
CA TYR A 417 12.40 10.75 18.67
C TYR A 417 11.30 9.92 17.98
N GLU A 418 10.63 10.51 17.00
CA GLU A 418 9.63 9.81 16.22
C GLU A 418 10.25 8.86 15.21
N PRO A 419 9.83 7.59 15.15
CA PRO A 419 10.33 6.67 14.15
C PRO A 419 9.86 7.09 12.76
N LEU A 420 10.73 6.95 11.75
CA LEU A 420 10.36 7.10 10.34
C LEU A 420 9.38 6.00 9.92
N GLN A 421 9.59 4.80 10.44
CA GLN A 421 8.74 3.63 10.25
C GLN A 421 8.77 2.78 11.52
N GLU A 422 7.62 2.17 11.82
CA GLU A 422 7.49 1.26 12.95
C GLU A 422 6.61 0.07 12.58
N ALA A 423 6.99 -1.12 13.01
CA ALA A 423 6.20 -2.32 12.90
C ALA A 423 6.33 -3.14 14.19
N HIS A 424 5.25 -3.77 14.60
CA HIS A 424 5.26 -4.74 15.68
C HIS A 424 5.53 -6.14 15.10
N PHE A 425 6.33 -6.92 15.80
CA PHE A 425 6.57 -8.30 15.47
C PHE A 425 6.45 -9.17 16.74
N ARG A 426 5.98 -10.36 16.57
CA ARG A 426 6.17 -11.41 17.59
C ARG A 426 7.44 -12.13 17.22
N GLY A 427 8.36 -12.26 18.17
CA GLY A 427 9.48 -13.15 17.99
C GLY A 427 8.93 -14.50 17.55
N SER A 428 9.43 -15.04 16.47
CA SER A 428 9.21 -16.45 16.16
C SER A 428 9.96 -17.27 17.21
N ASP A 429 9.26 -18.17 17.85
CA ASP A 429 9.88 -19.24 18.63
C ASP A 429 10.89 -20.04 17.77
#